data_66737faade31e1d3be7d8075826658be
#
_entry.id   66737faade31e1d3be7d8075826658be
#
_cell.length_a   1.000
_cell.length_b   1.000
_cell.length_c   1.000
_cell.angle_alpha   90.00
_cell.angle_beta   90.00
_cell.angle_gamma   90.00
#
_symmetry.space_group_name_H-M   'P 1'
#
loop_
_entity.id
_entity.type
_entity.pdbx_description
1 polymer ?
#
loop_
_entity_poly.entity_id
_entity_poly.type
_entity_poly.pdbx_seq_one_letter_code
_entity_poly.pdbx_strand_id
1 'polypeptide(L)'
;LLEGKKVVLTEPINSSMDMAENEYLDESEWNTRIDQLYKAVDRLPDRTREVFKRIVLDGKRHKEVAEEFEISVTTVKTLLARALAALRAELSEKTYSILLLFV
;
A
#
# COMPACT_ATOMS: atom_id res chain seq x y z
N LEU A 1 4.67 -11.03 -8.89
CA LEU A 1 4.33 -10.62 -9.16
C LEU A 1 3.92 -10.17 -9.59
N LEU A 2 4.00 -10.46 -9.45
CA LEU A 2 3.57 -10.05 -9.92
C LEU A 2 3.18 -9.78 -10.36
N GLU A 3 3.13 -10.17 -10.30
CA GLU A 3 2.67 -9.96 -10.76
C GLU A 3 2.01 -9.48 -10.93
N GLY A 4 2.08 -9.75 -10.74
CA GLY A 4 1.31 -9.33 -10.93
C GLY A 4 0.76 -8.90 -10.99
N LYS A 5 0.73 -9.09 -11.05
CA LYS A 5 0.14 -8.80 -11.26
C LYS A 5 -0.29 -8.09 -11.95
N LYS A 6 -0.25 -8.11 -12.04
CA LYS A 6 -0.67 -7.48 -12.63
C LYS A 6 -1.31 -6.93 -13.08
N VAL A 7 -1.47 -7.17 -12.84
CA VAL A 7 -2.12 -6.65 -13.23
C VAL A 7 -2.87 -6.22 -13.66
N VAL A 8 -2.97 -6.48 -13.62
CA VAL A 8 -3.71 -6.09 -13.99
C VAL A 8 -4.35 -5.61 -14.35
N LEU A 9 -4.31 -5.77 -14.36
CA LEU A 9 -4.94 -5.22 -14.68
C LEU A 9 -5.54 -4.80 -15.25
N THR A 10 -5.59 -5.05 -15.41
CA THR A 10 -6.18 -4.68 -15.91
C THR A 10 -6.93 -4.56 -16.41
N GLU A 11 -7.13 -4.78 -16.38
CA GLU A 11 -7.97 -4.82 -16.85
C GLU A 11 -8.73 -4.43 -17.06
N PRO A 12 -8.85 -4.47 -17.17
CA PRO A 12 -9.59 -4.15 -17.45
C PRO A 12 -10.03 -3.53 -17.77
N ILE A 13 -9.90 -3.49 -17.65
CA ILE A 13 -10.35 -3.08 -17.89
C ILE A 13 -10.96 -2.47 -18.28
N ASN A 14 -11.41 -2.44 -18.66
CA ASN A 14 -12.23 -1.95 -19.13
C ASN A 14 -13.08 -1.12 -18.95
N SER A 15 -13.59 -1.49 -19.11
CA SER A 15 -14.58 -0.64 -18.72
C SER A 15 -14.11 0.35 -17.83
N SER A 16 -13.41 -0.03 -17.11
CA SER A 16 -12.86 0.90 -16.30
C SER A 16 -12.07 1.89 -17.05
N MET A 17 -12.12 1.82 -18.32
CA MET A 17 -11.43 2.75 -19.08
C MET A 17 -11.87 4.13 -18.80
N ASP A 18 -13.14 4.39 -18.70
CA ASP A 18 -13.63 5.72 -18.43
C ASP A 18 -13.14 6.20 -17.12
N MET A 19 -13.12 5.30 -16.16
CA MET A 19 -12.62 5.65 -14.86
C MET A 19 -11.17 5.98 -14.93
N ALA A 20 -10.44 5.22 -15.71
CA ALA A 20 -9.04 5.45 -15.84
C ALA A 20 -8.76 6.84 -16.35
N GLU A 21 -9.54 7.30 -17.28
CA GLU A 21 -9.35 8.64 -17.80
C GLU A 21 -9.58 9.67 -16.70
N ASN A 22 -10.66 9.49 -15.96
CA ASN A 22 -11.01 10.43 -14.92
C ASN A 22 -10.02 10.40 -13.77
N GLU A 23 -9.42 9.25 -13.56
CA GLU A 23 -8.49 9.10 -12.45
C GLU A 23 -7.04 9.31 -12.86
N TYR A 24 -6.83 9.64 -14.12
CA TYR A 24 -5.48 9.83 -14.60
C TYR A 24 -4.81 10.99 -13.86
N LEU A 25 -3.63 10.74 -13.34
CA LEU A 25 -2.85 11.74 -12.63
C LEU A 25 -1.64 12.11 -13.46
N ASP A 26 -1.32 13.41 -13.55
CA ASP A 26 -0.09 13.79 -14.20
C ASP A 26 1.06 13.51 -13.24
N GLU A 27 2.28 13.65 -13.73
CA GLU A 27 3.46 13.30 -12.96
C GLU A 27 3.56 14.10 -11.67
N SER A 28 3.23 15.37 -11.73
CA SER A 28 3.30 16.23 -10.56
C SER A 28 2.31 15.80 -9.49
N GLU A 29 1.11 15.49 -9.91
CA GLU A 29 0.06 15.07 -8.98
C GLU A 29 0.39 13.71 -8.37
N TRP A 30 0.92 12.80 -9.20
CA TRP A 30 1.34 11.50 -8.71
C TRP A 30 2.41 11.63 -7.64
N ASN A 31 3.42 12.47 -7.90
CA ASN A 31 4.50 12.67 -6.94
C ASN A 31 4.02 13.26 -5.63
N THR A 32 3.06 14.17 -5.70
CA THR A 32 2.49 14.77 -4.51
C THR A 32 1.77 13.72 -3.67
N ARG A 33 1.04 12.83 -4.32
CA ARG A 33 0.31 11.79 -3.60
C ARG A 33 1.24 10.78 -2.99
N ILE A 34 2.30 10.40 -3.70
CA ILE A 34 3.28 9.48 -3.17
C ILE A 34 3.98 10.09 -1.95
N ASP A 35 4.29 11.39 -2.02
CA ASP A 35 4.90 12.06 -0.89
C ASP A 35 3.98 12.06 0.33
N GLN A 36 2.70 12.30 0.12
CA GLN A 36 1.73 12.25 1.21
C GLN A 36 1.67 10.85 1.83
N LEU A 37 1.76 9.84 0.98
CA LEU A 37 1.74 8.46 1.44
C LEU A 37 2.94 8.17 2.34
N TYR A 38 4.14 8.56 1.90
CA TYR A 38 5.33 8.34 2.71
C TYR A 38 5.27 9.07 4.05
N LYS A 39 4.77 10.29 4.04
CA LYS A 39 4.64 11.05 5.27
C LYS A 39 3.67 10.39 6.24
N ALA A 40 2.58 9.86 5.72
CA ALA A 40 1.61 9.18 6.56
C ALA A 40 2.20 7.91 7.14
N VAL A 41 2.96 7.17 6.34
CA VAL A 41 3.61 5.95 6.81
C VAL A 41 4.58 6.29 7.95
N ASP A 42 5.30 7.40 7.83
CA ASP A 42 6.26 7.78 8.86
C ASP A 42 5.59 8.13 10.19
N ARG A 43 4.30 8.41 10.17
CA ARG A 43 3.56 8.71 11.39
C ARG A 43 3.00 7.48 12.09
N LEU A 44 3.16 6.31 11.51
CA LEU A 44 2.72 5.08 12.14
C LEU A 44 3.58 4.74 13.35
N PRO A 45 3.02 4.01 14.33
CA PRO A 45 3.85 3.53 15.46
C PRO A 45 5.02 2.71 14.95
N ASP A 46 6.13 2.75 15.67
CA ASP A 46 7.38 2.18 15.18
C ASP A 46 7.27 0.76 14.64
N ARG A 47 6.73 -0.16 15.43
CA ARG A 47 6.67 -1.55 14.98
C ARG A 47 5.70 -1.71 13.81
N THR A 48 4.56 -1.04 13.88
CA THR A 48 3.58 -1.08 12.80
C THR A 48 4.20 -0.55 11.52
N ARG A 49 4.93 0.55 11.63
CA ARG A 49 5.58 1.16 10.47
C ARG A 49 6.60 0.22 9.85
N GLU A 50 7.44 -0.41 10.68
CA GLU A 50 8.48 -1.27 10.17
C GLU A 50 7.91 -2.51 9.50
N VAL A 51 6.88 -3.12 10.09
CA VAL A 51 6.23 -4.27 9.49
C VAL A 51 5.60 -3.86 8.15
N PHE A 52 4.93 -2.71 8.13
CA PHE A 52 4.30 -2.22 6.90
C PHE A 52 5.35 -2.03 5.80
N LYS A 53 6.48 -1.42 6.13
CA LYS A 53 7.52 -1.17 5.13
C LYS A 53 8.09 -2.47 4.59
N ARG A 54 8.32 -3.46 5.44
CA ARG A 54 8.85 -4.74 5.00
C ARG A 54 7.92 -5.43 4.02
N ILE A 55 6.64 -5.41 4.32
CA ILE A 55 5.65 -6.09 3.50
C ILE A 55 5.40 -5.33 2.18
N VAL A 56 5.15 -4.03 2.29
CA VAL A 56 4.68 -3.26 1.15
C VAL A 56 5.82 -2.72 0.30
N LEU A 57 6.82 -2.14 0.94
CA LEU A 57 7.90 -1.50 0.18
C LEU A 57 8.99 -2.49 -0.20
N ASP A 58 9.34 -3.40 0.70
CA ASP A 58 10.39 -4.37 0.42
C ASP A 58 9.87 -5.64 -0.22
N GLY A 59 8.55 -5.84 -0.22
CA GLY A 59 7.97 -7.01 -0.86
C GLY A 59 8.21 -8.31 -0.13
N LYS A 60 8.51 -8.26 1.15
CA LYS A 60 8.76 -9.48 1.91
C LYS A 60 7.47 -10.20 2.24
N ARG A 61 7.58 -11.51 2.45
CA ARG A 61 6.44 -12.31 2.81
C ARG A 61 6.14 -12.17 4.30
N HIS A 62 4.87 -12.39 4.66
CA HIS A 62 4.47 -12.31 6.07
C HIS A 62 5.33 -13.22 6.93
N LYS A 63 5.64 -14.41 6.45
CA LYS A 63 6.45 -15.36 7.21
C LYS A 63 7.85 -14.82 7.46
N GLU A 64 8.44 -14.21 6.45
CA GLU A 64 9.78 -13.64 6.58
C GLU A 64 9.81 -12.52 7.60
N VAL A 65 8.80 -11.67 7.58
CA VAL A 65 8.72 -10.56 8.51
C VAL A 65 8.49 -11.06 9.93
N ALA A 66 7.65 -12.10 10.05
CA ALA A 66 7.38 -12.70 11.35
C ALA A 66 8.68 -13.22 11.97
N GLU A 67 9.49 -13.88 11.16
CA GLU A 67 10.77 -14.42 11.64
C GLU A 67 11.74 -13.29 11.98
N GLU A 68 11.78 -12.28 11.16
CA GLU A 68 12.69 -11.15 11.36
C GLU A 68 12.38 -10.43 12.67
N PHE A 69 11.11 -10.26 12.98
CA PHE A 69 10.69 -9.52 14.16
C PHE A 69 10.39 -10.42 15.35
N GLU A 70 10.54 -11.73 15.18
CA GLU A 70 10.29 -12.71 16.24
C GLU A 70 8.87 -12.60 16.76
N ILE A 71 7.92 -12.53 15.85
CA ILE A 71 6.48 -12.49 16.17
C ILE A 71 5.77 -13.48 15.29
N SER A 72 4.50 -13.74 15.60
CA SER A 72 3.73 -14.69 14.81
C SER A 72 3.26 -14.06 13.51
N VAL A 73 2.93 -14.90 12.53
CA VAL A 73 2.35 -14.42 11.27
C VAL A 73 1.04 -13.70 11.55
N THR A 74 0.27 -14.19 12.51
CA THR A 74 -0.97 -13.54 12.90
C THR A 74 -0.73 -12.11 13.36
N THR A 75 0.33 -11.92 14.16
CA THR A 75 0.69 -10.58 14.64
C THR A 75 1.09 -9.70 13.48
N VAL A 76 1.84 -10.23 12.50
CA VAL A 76 2.21 -9.47 11.31
C VAL A 76 0.95 -8.99 10.58
N LYS A 77 -0.02 -9.89 10.40
CA LYS A 77 -1.26 -9.53 9.72
C LYS A 77 -2.03 -8.48 10.50
N THR A 78 -2.05 -8.59 11.81
CA THR A 78 -2.74 -7.60 12.65
C THR A 78 -2.09 -6.22 12.53
N LEU A 79 -0.75 -6.19 12.58
CA LEU A 79 -0.05 -4.92 12.46
C LEU A 79 -0.25 -4.30 11.08
N LEU A 80 -0.25 -5.14 10.05
CA LEU A 80 -0.49 -4.65 8.70
C LEU A 80 -1.91 -4.08 8.58
N ALA A 81 -2.90 -4.78 9.14
CA ALA A 81 -4.28 -4.29 9.11
C ALA A 81 -4.41 -2.97 9.84
N ARG A 82 -3.72 -2.82 10.97
CA ARG A 82 -3.75 -1.57 11.72
C ARG A 82 -3.12 -0.44 10.93
N ALA A 83 -2.02 -0.75 10.24
CA ALA A 83 -1.36 0.25 9.41
C ALA A 83 -2.30 0.72 8.31
N LEU A 84 -2.95 -0.21 7.63
CA LEU A 84 -3.87 0.14 6.56
C LEU A 84 -5.05 0.95 7.07
N ALA A 85 -5.59 0.59 8.24
CA ALA A 85 -6.69 1.33 8.81
C ALA A 85 -6.28 2.76 9.14
N ALA A 86 -5.09 2.94 9.72
CA ALA A 86 -4.61 4.27 10.07
C ALA A 86 -4.37 5.10 8.81
N LEU A 87 -3.80 4.50 7.78
CA LEU A 87 -3.53 5.21 6.55
C LEU A 87 -4.83 5.59 5.85
N ARG A 88 -5.82 4.71 5.89
CA ARG A 88 -7.10 5.01 5.27
C ARG A 88 -7.78 6.19 5.97
N ALA A 89 -7.63 6.28 7.28
CA ALA A 89 -8.23 7.37 8.03
C ALA A 89 -7.53 8.71 7.76
N GLU A 90 -6.23 8.66 7.46
CA GLU A 90 -5.46 9.87 7.27
C GLU A 90 -5.38 10.35 5.84
N LEU A 91 -5.33 9.43 4.87
CA LEU A 91 -5.14 9.77 3.47
C LEU A 91 -6.46 10.03 2.78
N SER A 92 -6.42 10.85 1.72
CA SER A 92 -7.58 11.02 0.88
C SER A 92 -7.87 9.70 0.16
N GLU A 93 -9.09 9.56 -0.33
CA GLU A 93 -9.49 8.35 -1.01
C GLU A 93 -8.59 8.06 -2.21
N LYS A 94 -8.25 9.08 -2.97
CA LYS A 94 -7.39 8.89 -4.13
C LYS A 94 -6.00 8.43 -3.74
N THR A 95 -5.43 9.02 -2.71
CA THR A 95 -4.10 8.63 -2.26
C THR A 95 -4.12 7.21 -1.70
N TYR A 96 -5.15 6.87 -0.95
CA TYR A 96 -5.28 5.52 -0.41
C TYR A 96 -5.42 4.50 -1.54
N SER A 97 -6.13 4.86 -2.61
CA SER A 97 -6.26 3.98 -3.76
C SER A 97 -4.91 3.67 -4.40
N ILE A 98 -4.02 4.66 -4.42
CA ILE A 98 -2.67 4.43 -4.94
C ILE A 98 -1.95 3.41 -4.07
N LEU A 99 -2.10 3.52 -2.76
CA LEU A 99 -1.49 2.56 -1.84
C LEU A 99 -1.95 1.14 -2.15
N LEU A 100 -3.21 0.96 -2.47
CA LEU A 100 -3.74 -0.37 -2.74
C LEU A 100 -3.10 -1.03 -3.95
N LEU A 101 -2.45 -0.27 -4.82
CA LEU A 101 -1.73 -0.84 -5.94
C LEU A 101 -0.48 -1.58 -5.48
N PHE A 102 0.01 -1.29 -4.30
CA PHE A 102 1.24 -1.89 -3.77
C PHE A 102 1.00 -2.97 -2.73
N VAL A 103 -0.24 -3.17 -2.32
CA VAL A 103 -0.56 -4.11 -1.23
C VAL A 103 -1.09 -5.46 -1.72
#